data_c5a5093cc26f31381156f3ed09edb4d9
#
_entry.id   c5a5093cc26f31381156f3ed09edb4d9
#
_cell.length_a   1.000
_cell.length_b   1.000
_cell.length_c   1.000
_cell.angle_alpha   90.00
_cell.angle_beta   90.00
_cell.angle_gamma   90.00
#
_symmetry.space_group_name_H-M   'P 1'
#
loop_
_entity.id
_entity.type
_entity.pdbx_description
1 polymer ?
#
loop_
_entity_poly.entity_id
_entity_poly.type
_entity_poly.pdbx_seq_one_letter_code
_entity_poly.pdbx_strand_id
1 'polypeptide(L)'
;ANIKSKNGLDEHLLSGLETNGVPKSLQGTVFPFRYNDYEELEKIVDLHDIGVIKMEVIRNKGPENNFLEKVRELSSKKGIVLIFDECTSGFRESFGGIHKNFNIDPDIAMFGKALGNGYGVTAIVGRKGVMEAAQSSFMSSTFWTERIGPAAAIKPLEIMEDIKSWKQISKTGKYIKKEWQKLFSKYNLDINISGISALPSFTFQSKSHQAYKTFITQEMLKKNFIAATSIYVCINHTKDLIDNYISELEPLLKVIEECENGKDINKLLDGPISHDGFARLN
;
A
#
# COMPACT_ATOMS: atom_id res chain seq x y z
N ALA A 1 -6.97 -5.94 9.72
CA ALA A 1 -7.13 -7.39 9.73
C ALA A 1 -8.25 -7.76 10.72
N ASN A 2 -9.15 -8.65 10.35
CA ASN A 2 -10.17 -9.17 11.27
C ASN A 2 -9.51 -10.21 12.17
N ILE A 3 -9.15 -9.83 13.38
CA ILE A 3 -8.40 -10.64 14.35
C ILE A 3 -9.29 -11.71 15.03
N LYS A 4 -10.38 -12.12 14.43
CA LYS A 4 -11.30 -13.12 14.98
C LYS A 4 -11.49 -14.29 14.03
N SER A 5 -10.42 -15.00 13.75
CA SER A 5 -10.50 -16.32 13.13
C SER A 5 -10.76 -17.39 14.18
N LYS A 6 -11.77 -18.23 13.95
CA LYS A 6 -12.01 -19.40 14.80
C LYS A 6 -10.97 -20.51 14.63
N ASN A 7 -10.17 -20.47 13.56
CA ASN A 7 -9.27 -21.55 13.17
C ASN A 7 -7.78 -21.14 13.17
N GLY A 8 -7.42 -19.86 13.38
CA GLY A 8 -6.03 -19.37 13.39
C GLY A 8 -5.24 -19.61 12.10
N LEU A 9 -5.93 -19.82 10.97
CA LEU A 9 -5.30 -20.00 9.65
C LEU A 9 -5.52 -18.84 8.71
N ASP A 10 -6.52 -18.00 8.96
CA ASP A 10 -6.97 -16.87 8.12
C ASP A 10 -6.61 -15.50 8.71
N GLU A 11 -5.91 -15.47 9.85
CA GLU A 11 -5.57 -14.24 10.55
C GLU A 11 -4.70 -13.28 9.73
N HIS A 12 -3.91 -13.80 8.78
CA HIS A 12 -3.08 -13.02 7.86
C HIS A 12 -3.73 -12.78 6.48
N LEU A 13 -4.94 -13.31 6.25
CA LEU A 13 -5.63 -13.16 4.98
C LEU A 13 -6.38 -11.82 4.89
N LEU A 14 -6.53 -11.33 3.67
CA LEU A 14 -7.37 -10.17 3.39
C LEU A 14 -8.85 -10.56 3.55
N SER A 15 -9.67 -9.57 3.92
CA SER A 15 -11.11 -9.78 4.08
C SER A 15 -11.74 -10.38 2.81
N GLY A 16 -12.53 -11.45 2.98
CA GLY A 16 -13.17 -12.17 1.89
C GLY A 16 -12.35 -13.31 1.29
N LEU A 17 -11.11 -13.54 1.75
CA LEU A 17 -10.35 -14.74 1.42
C LEU A 17 -10.62 -15.85 2.44
N GLU A 18 -10.77 -17.07 1.94
CA GLU A 18 -10.93 -18.28 2.73
C GLU A 18 -9.59 -19.03 2.88
N THR A 19 -9.49 -19.88 3.88
CA THR A 19 -8.29 -20.68 4.18
C THR A 19 -8.11 -21.89 3.26
N ASN A 20 -8.92 -22.01 2.22
CA ASN A 20 -8.85 -23.13 1.28
C ASN A 20 -7.45 -23.22 0.64
N GLY A 21 -6.83 -24.38 0.79
CA GLY A 21 -5.47 -24.63 0.31
C GLY A 21 -4.35 -24.27 1.31
N VAL A 22 -4.66 -23.65 2.45
CA VAL A 22 -3.68 -23.42 3.51
C VAL A 22 -3.47 -24.70 4.34
N PRO A 23 -2.26 -25.23 4.45
CA PRO A 23 -1.99 -26.41 5.25
C PRO A 23 -2.36 -26.19 6.73
N LYS A 24 -3.10 -27.12 7.33
CA LYS A 24 -3.50 -27.05 8.76
C LYS A 24 -2.30 -26.99 9.71
N SER A 25 -1.14 -27.53 9.30
CA SER A 25 0.11 -27.48 10.08
C SER A 25 0.65 -26.06 10.29
N LEU A 26 0.17 -25.07 9.54
CA LEU A 26 0.52 -23.64 9.72
C LEU A 26 -0.35 -22.95 10.77
N GLN A 27 -1.33 -23.63 11.36
CA GLN A 27 -2.13 -23.05 12.42
C GLN A 27 -1.26 -22.66 13.62
N GLY A 28 -1.43 -21.45 14.13
CA GLY A 28 -0.66 -20.93 15.26
C GLY A 28 0.79 -20.55 14.95
N THR A 29 1.17 -20.44 13.68
CA THR A 29 2.52 -20.01 13.28
C THR A 29 2.58 -18.54 12.84
N VAL A 30 1.44 -17.86 12.68
CA VAL A 30 1.32 -16.46 12.28
C VAL A 30 0.39 -15.73 13.24
N PHE A 31 0.88 -14.61 13.77
CA PHE A 31 0.17 -13.76 14.73
C PHE A 31 0.08 -12.35 14.16
N PRO A 32 -1.10 -11.90 13.66
CA PRO A 32 -1.26 -10.54 13.18
C PRO A 32 -1.30 -9.56 14.34
N PHE A 33 -0.77 -8.37 14.12
CA PHE A 33 -0.87 -7.24 15.04
C PHE A 33 -1.31 -5.97 14.30
N ARG A 34 -1.89 -5.02 15.03
CA ARG A 34 -2.32 -3.74 14.46
C ARG A 34 -1.15 -2.78 14.37
N TYR A 35 -1.05 -2.12 13.22
CA TYR A 35 -0.05 -1.08 13.02
C TYR A 35 -0.26 0.08 14.02
N ASN A 36 0.82 0.58 14.61
CA ASN A 36 0.86 1.56 15.71
C ASN A 36 0.36 1.05 17.08
N ASP A 37 0.02 -0.24 17.22
CA ASP A 37 -0.31 -0.86 18.51
C ASP A 37 0.89 -1.66 19.05
N TYR A 38 1.84 -0.94 19.67
CA TYR A 38 3.06 -1.55 20.20
C TYR A 38 2.77 -2.52 21.34
N GLU A 39 1.78 -2.22 22.19
CA GLU A 39 1.44 -3.07 23.33
C GLU A 39 0.89 -4.43 22.87
N GLU A 40 0.10 -4.46 21.80
CA GLU A 40 -0.36 -5.71 21.20
C GLU A 40 0.81 -6.53 20.66
N LEU A 41 1.74 -5.91 19.94
CA LEU A 41 2.94 -6.59 19.42
C LEU A 41 3.81 -7.13 20.56
N GLU A 42 4.06 -6.34 21.59
CA GLU A 42 4.88 -6.75 22.75
C GLU A 42 4.27 -7.94 23.47
N LYS A 43 2.94 -7.94 23.70
CA LYS A 43 2.21 -9.09 24.26
C LYS A 43 2.36 -10.37 23.43
N ILE A 44 2.28 -10.25 22.10
CA ILE A 44 2.46 -11.40 21.20
C ILE A 44 3.87 -11.96 21.34
N VAL A 45 4.89 -11.08 21.36
CA VAL A 45 6.30 -11.48 21.48
C VAL A 45 6.62 -12.09 22.85
N ASP A 46 5.94 -11.66 23.91
CA ASP A 46 6.14 -12.21 25.25
C ASP A 46 5.41 -13.55 25.48
N LEU A 47 4.32 -13.80 24.76
CA LEU A 47 3.51 -15.02 24.86
C LEU A 47 3.95 -16.14 23.92
N HIS A 48 4.66 -15.82 22.84
CA HIS A 48 5.01 -16.76 21.79
C HIS A 48 6.49 -16.68 21.42
N ASP A 49 7.04 -17.79 20.96
CA ASP A 49 8.40 -17.85 20.43
C ASP A 49 8.42 -17.30 18.99
N ILE A 50 8.63 -15.98 18.87
CA ILE A 50 8.59 -15.25 17.61
C ILE A 50 9.99 -15.15 17.01
N GLY A 51 10.20 -15.74 15.84
CA GLY A 51 11.45 -15.63 15.09
C GLY A 51 11.51 -14.46 14.12
N VAL A 52 10.36 -13.98 13.65
CA VAL A 52 10.28 -12.93 12.60
C VAL A 52 9.14 -11.96 12.88
N ILE A 53 9.41 -10.65 12.75
CA ILE A 53 8.40 -9.61 12.62
C ILE A 53 8.45 -9.08 11.19
N LYS A 54 7.34 -9.23 10.44
CA LYS A 54 7.21 -8.69 9.07
C LYS A 54 6.13 -7.63 9.02
N MET A 55 6.44 -6.45 8.48
CA MET A 55 5.49 -5.34 8.34
C MET A 55 5.82 -4.42 7.17
N GLU A 56 4.83 -3.69 6.67
CA GLU A 56 5.07 -2.50 5.84
C GLU A 56 5.51 -1.34 6.75
N VAL A 57 6.46 -0.51 6.29
CA VAL A 57 6.92 0.67 7.05
C VAL A 57 5.83 1.72 7.13
N ILE A 58 5.18 1.95 6.00
CA ILE A 58 4.06 2.89 5.89
C ILE A 58 3.23 2.53 4.65
N ARG A 59 1.92 2.60 4.79
CA ARG A 59 0.99 2.45 3.67
C ARG A 59 -0.16 3.44 3.77
N ASN A 60 -1.10 3.21 4.65
CA ASN A 60 -2.29 4.07 4.84
C ASN A 60 -2.04 5.13 5.91
N LYS A 61 -1.37 4.76 7.01
CA LYS A 61 -0.97 5.64 8.10
C LYS A 61 0.54 5.58 8.27
N GLY A 62 1.13 6.69 8.72
CA GLY A 62 2.52 6.73 9.15
C GLY A 62 2.73 6.15 10.54
N PRO A 63 3.99 5.92 10.94
CA PRO A 63 4.31 5.52 12.31
C PRO A 63 4.02 6.66 13.29
N GLU A 64 3.44 6.31 14.43
CA GLU A 64 3.08 7.23 15.52
C GLU A 64 3.85 6.82 16.80
N ASN A 65 4.09 7.77 17.71
CA ASN A 65 4.65 7.51 19.03
C ASN A 65 5.94 6.67 19.05
N ASN A 66 6.84 6.89 18.09
CA ASN A 66 8.10 6.16 17.90
C ASN A 66 7.87 4.65 17.71
N PHE A 67 6.82 4.29 16.96
CA PHE A 67 6.44 2.89 16.76
C PHE A 67 7.54 2.07 16.08
N LEU A 68 8.16 2.60 15.02
CA LEU A 68 9.23 1.87 14.30
C LEU A 68 10.48 1.67 15.16
N GLU A 69 10.86 2.70 15.92
CA GLU A 69 11.98 2.65 16.85
C GLU A 69 11.75 1.55 17.90
N LYS A 70 10.57 1.53 18.52
CA LYS A 70 10.18 0.52 19.50
C LYS A 70 10.18 -0.89 18.92
N VAL A 71 9.66 -1.08 17.71
CA VAL A 71 9.67 -2.37 17.00
C VAL A 71 11.11 -2.81 16.71
N ARG A 72 11.98 -1.90 16.27
CA ARG A 72 13.40 -2.21 16.03
C ARG A 72 14.12 -2.58 17.33
N GLU A 73 13.87 -1.84 18.41
CA GLU A 73 14.45 -2.12 19.73
C GLU A 73 14.01 -3.49 20.26
N LEU A 74 12.70 -3.76 20.24
CA LEU A 74 12.12 -5.04 20.65
C LEU A 74 12.73 -6.21 19.88
N SER A 75 12.77 -6.10 18.54
CA SER A 75 13.31 -7.17 17.71
C SER A 75 14.82 -7.40 17.97
N SER A 76 15.60 -6.34 18.18
CA SER A 76 17.01 -6.46 18.53
C SER A 76 17.23 -7.11 19.89
N LYS A 77 16.46 -6.69 20.91
CA LYS A 77 16.53 -7.21 22.27
C LYS A 77 16.15 -8.70 22.35
N LYS A 78 15.18 -9.13 21.56
CA LYS A 78 14.66 -10.51 21.56
C LYS A 78 15.35 -11.41 20.52
N GLY A 79 16.28 -10.90 19.70
CA GLY A 79 16.92 -11.66 18.62
C GLY A 79 15.99 -12.01 17.46
N ILE A 80 14.92 -11.24 17.26
CA ILE A 80 13.91 -11.44 16.23
C ILE A 80 14.36 -10.77 14.93
N VAL A 81 14.19 -11.42 13.79
CA VAL A 81 14.49 -10.86 12.46
C VAL A 81 13.37 -9.89 12.08
N LEU A 82 13.73 -8.61 11.90
CA LEU A 82 12.80 -7.58 11.42
C LEU A 82 12.83 -7.48 9.89
N ILE A 83 11.70 -7.72 9.26
CA ILE A 83 11.52 -7.62 7.81
C ILE A 83 10.61 -6.45 7.48
N PHE A 84 11.11 -5.50 6.66
CA PHE A 84 10.27 -4.46 6.07
C PHE A 84 9.84 -4.85 4.65
N ASP A 85 8.52 -4.91 4.45
CA ASP A 85 7.92 -5.07 3.13
C ASP A 85 7.83 -3.72 2.44
N GLU A 86 8.79 -3.45 1.57
CA GLU A 86 8.91 -2.23 0.79
C GLU A 86 8.41 -2.42 -0.66
N CYS A 87 7.69 -3.51 -0.93
CA CYS A 87 7.18 -3.76 -2.27
C CYS A 87 6.27 -2.62 -2.79
N THR A 88 5.53 -1.96 -1.89
CA THR A 88 4.65 -0.84 -2.26
C THR A 88 5.33 0.52 -2.11
N SER A 89 6.13 0.71 -1.08
CA SER A 89 6.74 1.99 -0.69
C SER A 89 8.12 2.23 -1.30
N GLY A 90 8.88 1.17 -1.55
CA GLY A 90 10.24 1.27 -2.07
C GLY A 90 10.35 2.01 -3.40
N PHE A 91 11.40 2.81 -3.54
CA PHE A 91 11.72 3.62 -4.71
C PHE A 91 10.66 4.66 -5.12
N ARG A 92 9.77 5.06 -4.19
CA ARG A 92 8.72 6.05 -4.45
C ARG A 92 8.92 7.38 -3.76
N GLU A 93 9.30 7.39 -2.48
CA GLU A 93 9.55 8.61 -1.69
C GLU A 93 10.99 8.69 -1.17
N SER A 94 11.78 7.71 -1.49
CA SER A 94 13.23 7.63 -1.22
C SER A 94 13.90 6.82 -2.32
N PHE A 95 15.21 6.98 -2.48
CA PHE A 95 16.01 6.08 -3.29
C PHE A 95 16.36 4.84 -2.46
N GLY A 96 15.60 3.77 -2.64
CA GLY A 96 15.59 2.57 -1.80
C GLY A 96 14.31 2.47 -0.98
N GLY A 97 14.39 1.92 0.23
CA GLY A 97 13.24 1.76 1.12
C GLY A 97 12.83 3.07 1.79
N ILE A 98 11.53 3.23 2.05
CA ILE A 98 10.99 4.40 2.76
C ILE A 98 11.45 4.45 4.23
N HIS A 99 11.87 3.31 4.81
CA HIS A 99 12.45 3.23 6.15
C HIS A 99 13.64 4.17 6.36
N LYS A 100 14.37 4.49 5.28
CA LYS A 100 15.48 5.46 5.31
C LYS A 100 15.06 6.86 5.78
N ASN A 101 13.80 7.24 5.53
CA ASN A 101 13.27 8.52 5.98
C ASN A 101 13.05 8.57 7.51
N PHE A 102 13.08 7.41 8.17
CA PHE A 102 12.95 7.24 9.62
C PHE A 102 14.27 6.85 10.31
N ASN A 103 15.34 6.64 9.54
CA ASN A 103 16.64 6.14 10.02
C ASN A 103 16.53 4.82 10.80
N ILE A 104 15.64 3.94 10.38
CA ILE A 104 15.44 2.61 10.99
C ILE A 104 15.81 1.54 9.96
N ASP A 105 16.86 0.79 10.22
CA ASP A 105 17.30 -0.29 9.35
C ASP A 105 16.67 -1.62 9.77
N PRO A 106 15.98 -2.33 8.86
CA PRO A 106 15.53 -3.70 9.08
C PRO A 106 16.70 -4.69 8.97
N ASP A 107 16.45 -5.94 9.35
CA ASP A 107 17.36 -7.05 9.06
C ASP A 107 17.23 -7.50 7.60
N ILE A 108 16.00 -7.42 7.05
CA ILE A 108 15.68 -7.70 5.64
C ILE A 108 14.72 -6.62 5.12
N ALA A 109 14.95 -6.14 3.90
CA ALA A 109 14.00 -5.34 3.13
C ALA A 109 13.61 -6.08 1.84
N MET A 110 12.31 -6.06 1.52
CA MET A 110 11.76 -6.70 0.32
C MET A 110 11.28 -5.63 -0.66
N PHE A 111 11.75 -5.67 -1.89
CA PHE A 111 11.43 -4.70 -2.95
C PHE A 111 10.74 -5.37 -4.14
N GLY A 112 9.89 -4.62 -4.83
CA GLY A 112 9.20 -5.04 -6.04
C GLY A 112 8.55 -3.84 -6.73
N LYS A 113 7.54 -4.06 -7.54
CA LYS A 113 6.74 -3.01 -8.21
C LYS A 113 7.61 -1.92 -8.87
N ALA A 114 7.84 -0.78 -8.19
CA ALA A 114 8.62 0.34 -8.72
C ALA A 114 10.08 -0.04 -9.07
N LEU A 115 10.65 -1.05 -8.42
CA LEU A 115 11.97 -1.58 -8.75
C LEU A 115 12.06 -2.01 -10.22
N GLY A 116 11.05 -2.76 -10.70
CA GLY A 116 10.99 -3.25 -12.07
C GLY A 116 10.34 -2.28 -13.05
N ASN A 117 9.68 -1.22 -12.54
CA ASN A 117 8.99 -0.19 -13.32
C ASN A 117 8.10 -0.76 -14.47
N GLY A 118 7.28 -1.76 -14.12
CA GLY A 118 6.40 -2.48 -15.05
C GLY A 118 6.89 -3.86 -15.43
N TYR A 119 8.16 -4.20 -15.17
CA TYR A 119 8.67 -5.55 -15.32
C TYR A 119 8.58 -6.36 -14.02
N GLY A 120 8.30 -7.66 -14.14
CA GLY A 120 8.11 -8.56 -12.99
C GLY A 120 9.43 -8.96 -12.34
N VAL A 121 10.04 -8.06 -11.56
CA VAL A 121 11.27 -8.32 -10.79
C VAL A 121 11.09 -7.92 -9.34
N THR A 122 11.66 -8.71 -8.43
CA THR A 122 11.71 -8.46 -7.00
C THR A 122 13.13 -8.62 -6.48
N ALA A 123 13.41 -8.01 -5.34
CA ALA A 123 14.69 -8.17 -4.65
C ALA A 123 14.45 -8.30 -3.14
N ILE A 124 15.21 -9.18 -2.52
CA ILE A 124 15.32 -9.33 -1.07
C ILE A 124 16.75 -8.99 -0.71
N VAL A 125 16.93 -7.98 0.11
CA VAL A 125 18.25 -7.53 0.59
C VAL A 125 18.25 -7.53 2.10
N GLY A 126 19.38 -7.87 2.71
CA GLY A 126 19.44 -7.93 4.17
C GLY A 126 20.86 -8.01 4.70
N ARG A 127 20.97 -8.03 6.02
CA ARG A 127 22.25 -8.15 6.72
C ARG A 127 22.88 -9.50 6.39
N LYS A 128 24.21 -9.52 6.23
CA LYS A 128 24.98 -10.73 5.90
C LYS A 128 24.62 -11.91 6.82
N GLY A 129 24.62 -11.71 8.15
CA GLY A 129 24.35 -12.79 9.10
C GLY A 129 22.98 -13.42 8.99
N VAL A 130 21.96 -12.66 8.53
CA VAL A 130 20.61 -13.19 8.28
C VAL A 130 20.52 -13.84 6.90
N MET A 131 21.10 -13.19 5.87
CA MET A 131 21.06 -13.70 4.50
C MET A 131 21.91 -14.96 4.30
N GLU A 132 22.92 -15.18 5.13
CA GLU A 132 23.79 -16.37 5.07
C GLU A 132 22.97 -17.67 5.30
N ALA A 133 21.89 -17.62 6.07
CA ALA A 133 20.99 -18.77 6.25
C ALA A 133 20.35 -19.26 4.93
N ALA A 134 20.25 -18.40 3.92
CA ALA A 134 19.79 -18.79 2.60
C ALA A 134 20.70 -19.80 1.90
N GLN A 135 21.99 -19.83 2.22
CA GLN A 135 22.97 -20.74 1.63
C GLN A 135 22.70 -22.21 1.98
N SER A 136 22.06 -22.46 3.12
CA SER A 136 21.66 -23.82 3.53
C SER A 136 20.25 -24.21 3.08
N SER A 137 19.56 -23.33 2.36
CA SER A 137 18.20 -23.52 1.89
C SER A 137 18.18 -23.81 0.39
N PHE A 138 17.27 -24.68 -0.05
CA PHE A 138 17.06 -24.90 -1.49
C PHE A 138 16.17 -23.79 -2.06
N MET A 139 16.80 -22.72 -2.51
CA MET A 139 16.14 -21.64 -3.26
C MET A 139 16.46 -21.80 -4.74
N SER A 140 15.47 -22.14 -5.53
CA SER A 140 15.62 -22.31 -6.98
C SER A 140 14.40 -21.75 -7.71
N SER A 141 14.62 -21.29 -8.93
CA SER A 141 13.60 -20.78 -9.83
C SER A 141 14.07 -20.93 -11.28
N THR A 142 13.15 -21.17 -12.18
CA THR A 142 13.41 -21.16 -13.63
C THR A 142 14.04 -19.85 -14.10
N PHE A 143 13.67 -18.73 -13.46
CA PHE A 143 14.13 -17.38 -13.81
C PHE A 143 15.39 -16.95 -13.03
N TRP A 144 16.03 -17.83 -12.27
CA TRP A 144 17.18 -17.50 -11.43
C TRP A 144 18.35 -16.88 -12.20
N THR A 145 18.58 -17.34 -13.42
CA THR A 145 19.65 -16.85 -14.31
C THR A 145 19.14 -15.98 -15.46
N GLU A 146 17.84 -15.62 -15.42
CA GLU A 146 17.24 -14.74 -16.41
C GLU A 146 17.79 -13.32 -16.25
N ARG A 147 18.09 -12.65 -17.38
CA ARG A 147 18.76 -11.33 -17.36
C ARG A 147 17.83 -10.16 -17.59
N ILE A 148 16.63 -10.38 -18.13
CA ILE A 148 15.69 -9.30 -18.50
C ILE A 148 15.24 -8.55 -17.25
N GLY A 149 14.85 -9.26 -16.18
CA GLY A 149 14.43 -8.67 -14.92
C GLY A 149 15.48 -7.75 -14.28
N PRO A 150 16.71 -8.24 -14.04
CA PRO A 150 17.82 -7.41 -13.56
C PRO A 150 18.13 -6.22 -14.44
N ALA A 151 18.20 -6.40 -15.78
CA ALA A 151 18.44 -5.30 -16.71
C ALA A 151 17.34 -4.25 -16.69
N ALA A 152 16.07 -4.70 -16.61
CA ALA A 152 14.91 -3.83 -16.48
C ALA A 152 14.89 -3.08 -15.13
N ALA A 153 15.48 -3.63 -14.07
CA ALA A 153 15.59 -2.96 -12.77
C ALA A 153 16.73 -1.93 -12.73
N ILE A 154 17.88 -2.23 -13.31
CA ILE A 154 19.06 -1.36 -13.29
C ILE A 154 18.74 -0.03 -13.97
N LYS A 155 18.13 -0.04 -15.16
CA LYS A 155 17.89 1.19 -15.92
C LYS A 155 16.96 2.19 -15.24
N PRO A 156 15.80 1.81 -14.67
CA PRO A 156 15.01 2.70 -13.84
C PRO A 156 15.77 3.25 -12.62
N LEU A 157 16.62 2.45 -11.97
CA LEU A 157 17.40 2.91 -10.82
C LEU A 157 18.39 4.02 -11.21
N GLU A 158 19.11 3.86 -12.31
CA GLU A 158 19.99 4.89 -12.87
C GLU A 158 19.22 6.20 -13.15
N ILE A 159 18.08 6.09 -13.84
CA ILE A 159 17.23 7.25 -14.14
C ILE A 159 16.69 7.89 -12.85
N MET A 160 16.20 7.09 -11.91
CA MET A 160 15.69 7.58 -10.63
C MET A 160 16.75 8.37 -9.88
N GLU A 161 17.99 7.87 -9.85
CA GLU A 161 19.12 8.53 -9.18
C GLU A 161 19.48 9.85 -9.85
N ASP A 162 19.54 9.87 -11.18
CA ASP A 162 19.87 11.05 -11.98
C ASP A 162 18.83 12.18 -11.79
N ILE A 163 17.56 11.89 -12.07
CA ILE A 163 16.50 12.91 -12.01
C ILE A 163 15.89 13.09 -10.62
N LYS A 164 16.27 12.28 -9.62
CA LYS A 164 15.73 12.28 -8.25
C LYS A 164 14.19 12.19 -8.24
N SER A 165 13.65 11.24 -9.04
CA SER A 165 12.23 11.07 -9.32
C SER A 165 11.34 11.02 -8.06
N TRP A 166 11.85 10.44 -6.97
CA TRP A 166 11.12 10.36 -5.68
C TRP A 166 10.75 11.72 -5.11
N LYS A 167 11.58 12.77 -5.35
CA LYS A 167 11.29 14.14 -4.92
C LYS A 167 10.15 14.74 -5.74
N GLN A 168 10.17 14.53 -7.05
CA GLN A 168 9.13 14.99 -7.96
C GLN A 168 7.80 14.28 -7.65
N ILE A 169 7.81 12.95 -7.52
CA ILE A 169 6.65 12.12 -7.19
C ILE A 169 6.02 12.57 -5.87
N SER A 170 6.85 12.73 -4.82
CA SER A 170 6.36 13.19 -3.51
C SER A 170 5.75 14.59 -3.58
N LYS A 171 6.34 15.52 -4.34
CA LYS A 171 5.81 16.88 -4.53
C LYS A 171 4.45 16.84 -5.23
N THR A 172 4.33 16.07 -6.31
CA THR A 172 3.08 15.91 -7.07
C THR A 172 1.99 15.28 -6.20
N GLY A 173 2.31 14.23 -5.45
CA GLY A 173 1.34 13.58 -4.56
C GLY A 173 0.86 14.46 -3.41
N LYS A 174 1.74 15.27 -2.82
CA LYS A 174 1.33 16.31 -1.84
C LYS A 174 0.41 17.34 -2.46
N TYR A 175 0.66 17.73 -3.71
CA TYR A 175 -0.20 18.64 -4.45
C TYR A 175 -1.59 18.03 -4.66
N ILE A 176 -1.68 16.78 -5.11
CA ILE A 176 -2.95 16.05 -5.29
C ILE A 176 -3.74 16.01 -3.99
N LYS A 177 -3.12 15.59 -2.88
CA LYS A 177 -3.80 15.55 -1.56
C LYS A 177 -4.36 16.91 -1.15
N LYS A 178 -3.59 17.97 -1.37
CA LYS A 178 -4.01 19.35 -1.07
C LYS A 178 -5.22 19.78 -1.91
N GLU A 179 -5.21 19.50 -3.21
CA GLU A 179 -6.33 19.87 -4.09
C GLU A 179 -7.57 19.01 -3.78
N TRP A 180 -7.43 17.74 -3.50
CA TRP A 180 -8.53 16.90 -2.99
C TRP A 180 -9.14 17.48 -1.71
N GLN A 181 -8.31 17.82 -0.71
CA GLN A 181 -8.82 18.41 0.53
C GLN A 181 -9.63 19.69 0.29
N LYS A 182 -9.19 20.54 -0.62
CA LYS A 182 -9.93 21.78 -1.00
C LYS A 182 -11.29 21.44 -1.64
N LEU A 183 -11.29 20.52 -2.63
CA LEU A 183 -12.50 20.14 -3.33
C LEU A 183 -13.53 19.50 -2.39
N PHE A 184 -13.13 18.51 -1.60
CA PHE A 184 -14.02 17.83 -0.69
C PHE A 184 -14.58 18.77 0.37
N SER A 185 -13.74 19.70 0.90
CA SER A 185 -14.21 20.74 1.83
C SER A 185 -15.19 21.72 1.16
N LYS A 186 -15.01 22.05 -0.12
CA LYS A 186 -15.92 22.94 -0.88
C LYS A 186 -17.34 22.37 -0.96
N TYR A 187 -17.48 21.05 -1.06
CA TYR A 187 -18.75 20.34 -1.20
C TYR A 187 -19.22 19.65 0.10
N ASN A 188 -18.62 20.01 1.25
CA ASN A 188 -18.96 19.42 2.57
C ASN A 188 -18.99 17.89 2.58
N LEU A 189 -18.13 17.25 1.78
CA LEU A 189 -18.03 15.79 1.71
C LEU A 189 -17.07 15.28 2.78
N ASP A 190 -17.56 14.39 3.63
CA ASP A 190 -16.74 13.75 4.66
C ASP A 190 -15.90 12.64 4.04
N ILE A 191 -14.59 12.85 4.05
CA ILE A 191 -13.61 11.93 3.48
C ILE A 191 -12.43 11.70 4.42
N ASN A 192 -11.79 10.56 4.25
CA ASN A 192 -10.47 10.29 4.80
C ASN A 192 -9.43 10.24 3.67
N ILE A 193 -8.47 11.19 3.66
CA ILE A 193 -7.31 11.14 2.76
C ILE A 193 -6.18 10.42 3.47
N SER A 194 -5.66 9.36 2.84
CA SER A 194 -4.65 8.46 3.40
C SER A 194 -3.54 8.15 2.39
N GLY A 195 -2.68 7.19 2.72
CA GLY A 195 -1.58 6.72 1.89
C GLY A 195 -0.33 7.61 1.94
N ILE A 196 0.77 7.13 1.40
CA ILE A 196 1.99 7.92 1.16
C ILE A 196 1.75 8.95 0.06
N SER A 197 2.60 9.98 -0.05
CA SER A 197 2.41 11.00 -1.10
C SER A 197 2.50 10.41 -2.51
N ALA A 198 3.37 9.44 -2.70
CA ALA A 198 3.49 8.72 -3.97
C ALA A 198 2.29 7.81 -4.30
N LEU A 199 1.43 7.54 -3.33
CA LEU A 199 0.23 6.73 -3.47
C LEU A 199 -0.90 7.32 -2.61
N PRO A 200 -1.36 8.55 -2.94
CA PRO A 200 -2.48 9.14 -2.24
C PRO A 200 -3.79 8.40 -2.55
N SER A 201 -4.62 8.28 -1.54
CA SER A 201 -5.97 7.73 -1.67
C SER A 201 -6.96 8.50 -0.80
N PHE A 202 -8.23 8.45 -1.17
CA PHE A 202 -9.32 8.97 -0.36
C PHE A 202 -10.45 7.95 -0.26
N THR A 203 -11.22 8.05 0.80
CA THR A 203 -12.40 7.20 1.04
C THR A 203 -13.52 8.05 1.60
N PHE A 204 -14.71 7.97 1.03
CA PHE A 204 -15.90 8.62 1.56
C PHE A 204 -16.33 7.95 2.88
N GLN A 205 -16.63 8.75 3.89
CA GLN A 205 -17.19 8.31 5.17
C GLN A 205 -18.73 8.23 5.08
N SER A 206 -19.20 7.52 4.08
CA SER A 206 -20.63 7.37 3.75
C SER A 206 -20.98 5.91 3.55
N LYS A 207 -22.24 5.55 3.82
CA LYS A 207 -22.77 4.21 3.51
C LYS A 207 -22.74 3.93 2.00
N SER A 208 -22.80 4.95 1.17
CA SER A 208 -22.76 4.88 -0.29
C SER A 208 -21.34 4.95 -0.87
N HIS A 209 -20.29 4.85 -0.05
CA HIS A 209 -18.89 5.03 -0.46
C HIS A 209 -18.51 4.22 -1.71
N GLN A 210 -18.99 2.99 -1.81
CA GLN A 210 -18.68 2.10 -2.95
C GLN A 210 -19.41 2.51 -4.23
N ALA A 211 -20.64 3.02 -4.10
CA ALA A 211 -21.38 3.57 -5.23
C ALA A 211 -20.74 4.87 -5.73
N TYR A 212 -20.27 5.74 -4.84
CA TYR A 212 -19.54 6.96 -5.21
C TYR A 212 -18.21 6.65 -5.90
N LYS A 213 -17.46 5.67 -5.41
CA LYS A 213 -16.25 5.18 -6.10
C LYS A 213 -16.58 4.68 -7.51
N THR A 214 -17.65 3.91 -7.66
CA THR A 214 -18.09 3.39 -8.96
C THR A 214 -18.48 4.53 -9.90
N PHE A 215 -19.26 5.51 -9.41
CA PHE A 215 -19.66 6.69 -10.15
C PHE A 215 -18.47 7.53 -10.63
N ILE A 216 -17.51 7.82 -9.75
CA ILE A 216 -16.28 8.55 -10.12
C ILE A 216 -15.54 7.78 -11.21
N THR A 217 -15.34 6.47 -11.05
CA THR A 217 -14.62 5.65 -12.04
C THR A 217 -15.32 5.68 -13.40
N GLN A 218 -16.64 5.53 -13.42
CA GLN A 218 -17.47 5.57 -14.62
C GLN A 218 -17.35 6.92 -15.35
N GLU A 219 -17.58 8.02 -14.63
CA GLU A 219 -17.63 9.35 -15.24
C GLU A 219 -16.23 9.86 -15.65
N MET A 220 -15.21 9.58 -14.86
CA MET A 220 -13.83 9.92 -15.20
C MET A 220 -13.34 9.15 -16.44
N LEU A 221 -13.78 7.89 -16.62
CA LEU A 221 -13.46 7.12 -17.83
C LEU A 221 -14.04 7.77 -19.09
N LYS A 222 -15.25 8.34 -19.03
CA LYS A 222 -15.85 9.11 -20.13
C LYS A 222 -15.05 10.37 -20.48
N LYS A 223 -14.19 10.81 -19.56
CA LYS A 223 -13.27 11.95 -19.72
C LYS A 223 -11.84 11.52 -20.05
N ASN A 224 -11.62 10.27 -20.44
CA ASN A 224 -10.33 9.67 -20.74
C ASN A 224 -9.37 9.56 -19.52
N PHE A 225 -9.90 9.56 -18.30
CA PHE A 225 -9.15 9.26 -17.09
C PHE A 225 -9.49 7.88 -16.57
N ILE A 226 -8.49 6.97 -16.51
CA ILE A 226 -8.60 5.72 -15.77
C ILE A 226 -8.35 6.06 -14.29
N ALA A 227 -9.37 6.59 -13.65
CA ALA A 227 -9.28 7.13 -12.30
C ALA A 227 -10.31 6.47 -11.37
N ALA A 228 -9.91 6.31 -10.12
CA ALA A 228 -10.77 5.89 -9.02
C ALA A 228 -10.46 6.75 -7.78
N THR A 229 -10.35 6.15 -6.61
CA THR A 229 -10.09 6.84 -5.35
C THR A 229 -8.63 6.77 -4.89
N SER A 230 -7.72 6.33 -5.75
CA SER A 230 -6.28 6.30 -5.49
C SER A 230 -5.48 6.60 -6.75
N ILE A 231 -4.29 7.19 -6.58
CA ILE A 231 -3.38 7.51 -7.68
C ILE A 231 -1.99 6.98 -7.37
N TYR A 232 -1.45 6.14 -8.24
CA TYR A 232 -0.04 5.79 -8.25
C TYR A 232 0.71 6.88 -9.02
N VAL A 233 1.30 7.82 -8.28
CA VAL A 233 1.97 8.98 -8.87
C VAL A 233 3.22 8.55 -9.62
N CYS A 234 3.40 9.06 -10.85
CA CYS A 234 4.59 8.88 -11.65
C CYS A 234 5.12 10.23 -12.16
N ILE A 235 6.30 10.21 -12.77
CA ILE A 235 6.97 11.42 -13.27
C ILE A 235 6.20 12.13 -14.40
N ASN A 236 5.34 11.38 -15.12
CA ASN A 236 4.50 11.94 -16.19
C ASN A 236 3.22 12.63 -15.67
N HIS A 237 2.92 12.54 -14.38
CA HIS A 237 1.85 13.32 -13.79
C HIS A 237 2.30 14.78 -13.62
N THR A 238 2.27 15.51 -14.75
CA THR A 238 2.57 16.94 -14.77
C THR A 238 1.51 17.75 -14.01
N LYS A 239 1.85 18.98 -13.65
CA LYS A 239 0.89 19.88 -12.97
C LYS A 239 -0.38 20.08 -13.82
N ASP A 240 -0.23 20.33 -15.11
CA ASP A 240 -1.35 20.58 -16.01
C ASP A 240 -2.27 19.37 -16.14
N LEU A 241 -1.70 18.14 -16.16
CA LEU A 241 -2.49 16.92 -16.16
C LEU A 241 -3.28 16.76 -14.86
N ILE A 242 -2.66 17.07 -13.72
CA ILE A 242 -3.35 17.01 -12.42
C ILE A 242 -4.42 18.10 -12.32
N ASP A 243 -4.15 19.32 -12.76
CA ASP A 243 -5.14 20.40 -12.76
C ASP A 243 -6.36 20.05 -13.63
N ASN A 244 -6.13 19.44 -14.80
CA ASN A 244 -7.21 18.94 -15.66
C ASN A 244 -8.00 17.81 -14.97
N TYR A 245 -7.30 16.83 -14.34
CA TYR A 245 -7.96 15.80 -13.55
C TYR A 245 -8.84 16.38 -12.43
N ILE A 246 -8.35 17.38 -11.71
CA ILE A 246 -9.07 18.05 -10.63
C ILE A 246 -10.31 18.78 -11.17
N SER A 247 -10.18 19.48 -12.31
CA SER A 247 -11.30 20.19 -12.94
C SER A 247 -12.40 19.24 -13.44
N GLU A 248 -12.04 18.05 -13.93
CA GLU A 248 -13.01 17.04 -14.36
C GLU A 248 -13.64 16.27 -13.18
N LEU A 249 -12.91 16.14 -12.06
CA LEU A 249 -13.44 15.53 -10.84
C LEU A 249 -14.45 16.44 -10.13
N GLU A 250 -14.25 17.73 -10.15
CA GLU A 250 -15.06 18.71 -9.41
C GLU A 250 -16.57 18.61 -9.66
N PRO A 251 -17.07 18.57 -10.92
CA PRO A 251 -18.51 18.43 -11.19
C PRO A 251 -19.11 17.15 -10.59
N LEU A 252 -18.32 16.07 -10.52
CA LEU A 252 -18.77 14.79 -9.97
C LEU A 252 -18.97 14.87 -8.45
N LEU A 253 -18.11 15.63 -7.76
CA LEU A 253 -18.27 15.84 -6.33
C LEU A 253 -19.50 16.66 -5.99
N LYS A 254 -19.89 17.61 -6.84
CA LYS A 254 -21.17 18.32 -6.71
C LYS A 254 -22.37 17.37 -6.81
N VAL A 255 -22.32 16.42 -7.75
CA VAL A 255 -23.37 15.38 -7.87
C VAL A 255 -23.40 14.48 -6.64
N ILE A 256 -22.24 14.12 -6.09
CA ILE A 256 -22.15 13.32 -4.87
C ILE A 256 -22.71 14.09 -3.66
N GLU A 257 -22.46 15.39 -3.54
CA GLU A 257 -23.10 16.25 -2.53
C GLU A 257 -24.62 16.21 -2.64
N GLU A 258 -25.18 16.30 -3.86
CA GLU A 258 -26.62 16.13 -4.09
C GLU A 258 -27.12 14.75 -3.63
N CYS A 259 -26.31 13.70 -3.81
CA CYS A 259 -26.66 12.36 -3.36
C CYS A 259 -26.63 12.22 -1.82
N GLU A 260 -25.69 12.85 -1.14
CA GLU A 260 -25.70 12.94 0.34
C GLU A 260 -26.95 13.69 0.84
N ASN A 261 -27.51 14.59 0.04
CA ASN A 261 -28.76 15.32 0.31
C ASN A 261 -30.04 14.63 -0.23
N GLY A 262 -29.96 13.35 -0.61
CA GLY A 262 -31.12 12.50 -0.93
C GLY A 262 -31.35 12.15 -2.39
N LYS A 263 -30.48 12.57 -3.31
CA LYS A 263 -30.49 12.10 -4.71
C LYS A 263 -30.01 10.65 -4.78
N ASP A 264 -30.72 9.81 -5.51
CA ASP A 264 -30.40 8.38 -5.62
C ASP A 264 -29.21 8.16 -6.58
N ILE A 265 -28.06 7.80 -6.02
CA ILE A 265 -26.84 7.50 -6.78
C ILE A 265 -27.00 6.32 -7.73
N ASN A 266 -27.84 5.32 -7.39
CA ASN A 266 -28.00 4.13 -8.23
C ASN A 266 -28.60 4.46 -9.60
N LYS A 267 -29.37 5.55 -9.71
CA LYS A 267 -29.93 6.03 -10.99
C LYS A 267 -28.88 6.69 -11.92
N LEU A 268 -27.69 6.92 -11.40
CA LEU A 268 -26.60 7.55 -12.13
C LEU A 268 -25.52 6.54 -12.58
N LEU A 269 -25.66 5.27 -12.18
CA LEU A 269 -24.73 4.22 -12.56
C LEU A 269 -25.19 3.51 -13.83
N ASP A 270 -24.26 3.30 -14.77
CA ASP A 270 -24.49 2.56 -16.01
C ASP A 270 -24.44 1.04 -15.81
N GLY A 271 -24.02 0.58 -14.64
CA GLY A 271 -23.86 -0.83 -14.29
C GLY A 271 -23.92 -1.08 -12.78
N PRO A 272 -23.64 -2.30 -12.33
CA PRO A 272 -23.65 -2.63 -10.91
C PRO A 272 -22.55 -1.89 -10.14
N ILE A 273 -22.78 -1.68 -8.84
CA ILE A 273 -21.77 -1.15 -7.92
C ILE A 273 -20.57 -2.10 -7.91
N SER A 274 -19.37 -1.56 -8.00
CA SER A 274 -18.12 -2.32 -7.95
C SER A 274 -17.99 -3.08 -6.63
N HIS A 275 -17.37 -4.26 -6.68
CA HIS A 275 -17.16 -5.09 -5.50
C HIS A 275 -16.16 -4.47 -4.53
N ASP A 276 -16.38 -4.71 -3.24
CA ASP A 276 -15.42 -4.47 -2.18
C ASP A 276 -14.87 -5.81 -1.69
N GLY A 277 -13.52 -5.90 -1.57
CA GLY A 277 -12.85 -7.12 -1.14
C GLY A 277 -12.64 -8.17 -2.21
N PHE A 278 -12.28 -9.39 -1.77
CA PHE A 278 -12.01 -10.54 -2.62
C PHE A 278 -13.21 -11.48 -2.62
N ALA A 279 -14.06 -11.38 -3.62
CA ALA A 279 -15.17 -12.29 -3.84
C ALA A 279 -15.17 -12.76 -5.30
N ARG A 280 -15.65 -13.98 -5.54
CA ARG A 280 -15.92 -14.42 -6.91
C ARG A 280 -17.08 -13.61 -7.49
N LEU A 281 -16.98 -13.26 -8.76
CA LEU A 281 -17.99 -12.46 -9.48
C LEU A 281 -19.13 -13.32 -10.05
N ASN A 282 -19.06 -14.63 -9.92
CA ASN A 282 -19.99 -15.64 -10.45
C ASN A 282 -20.39 -16.65 -9.38
#